data_32fa9739ea65fa09b97fc2feef4333e8
#
_entry.id   32fa9739ea65fa09b97fc2feef4333e8
#
_cell.length_a   1.000
_cell.length_b   1.000
_cell.length_c   1.000
_cell.angle_alpha   90.00
_cell.angle_beta   90.00
_cell.angle_gamma   90.00
#
_symmetry.space_group_name_H-M   'P 1'
#
loop_
_entity.id
_entity.type
_entity.pdbx_description
1 polymer ?
#
loop_
_entity_poly.entity_id
_entity_poly.type
_entity_poly.pdbx_seq_one_letter_code
_entity_poly.pdbx_strand_id
1 'polypeptide(L)'
;IIRNLTIKNTFEDPKNDAITVESSKNVWIDHCTLSSDRVVVPEREKEKDKVDALLDIVKGSQGVTVSWNIFENSWKCSQVGSSDSSTVDVDARVTYHHNIFRNTNSRNPSVRFGTVHIFNNYYQNILLYGIASRMGAKVIVENNYFENVKLPMTTQFETPQDGYIKESNNFYWECGENNITQELKDFNIPYEYELDEPDVVPYLLENGAGAGKKVLLP
;
A
#
# COMPACT_ATOMS: atom_id res chain seq x y z
N ILE A 1 15.40 9.61 -5.17
CA ILE A 1 15.46 8.29 -4.55
C ILE A 1 15.54 8.47 -3.05
N ILE A 2 14.66 7.79 -2.31
CA ILE A 2 14.65 7.69 -0.85
C ILE A 2 14.94 6.23 -0.53
N ARG A 3 16.05 5.93 0.12
CA ARG A 3 16.49 4.55 0.25
C ARG A 3 17.20 4.26 1.55
N ASN A 4 16.98 3.04 2.10
CA ASN A 4 17.71 2.49 3.23
C ASN A 4 17.60 3.36 4.49
N LEU A 5 16.41 3.88 4.77
CA LEU A 5 16.13 4.72 5.94
C LEU A 5 15.15 4.01 6.87
N THR A 6 15.39 4.13 8.17
CA THR A 6 14.39 3.83 9.17
C THR A 6 13.76 5.12 9.64
N ILE A 7 12.43 5.25 9.40
CA ILE A 7 11.66 6.43 9.80
C ILE A 7 10.56 5.94 10.75
N LYS A 8 10.59 6.47 11.96
CA LYS A 8 9.60 6.16 12.99
C LYS A 8 8.78 7.40 13.27
N ASN A 9 7.49 7.34 12.94
CA ASN A 9 6.55 8.40 13.25
C ASN A 9 6.10 8.28 14.71
N THR A 10 6.70 9.06 15.59
CA THR A 10 6.42 9.04 17.03
C THR A 10 5.62 10.26 17.51
N PHE A 11 5.35 11.24 16.64
CA PHE A 11 4.68 12.46 17.04
C PHE A 11 3.16 12.32 16.99
N GLU A 12 2.50 12.83 18.02
CA GLU A 12 1.05 13.00 18.05
C GLU A 12 0.64 14.22 17.22
N ASP A 13 0.90 14.17 15.92
CA ASP A 13 0.46 15.17 14.96
C ASP A 13 -0.32 14.48 13.82
N PRO A 14 -1.64 14.68 13.75
CA PRO A 14 -2.47 14.04 12.72
C PRO A 14 -2.26 14.60 11.31
N LYS A 15 -1.29 15.48 11.10
CA LYS A 15 -0.97 16.09 9.80
C LYS A 15 0.38 15.67 9.24
N ASN A 16 1.16 14.90 9.98
CA ASN A 16 2.52 14.54 9.60
C ASN A 16 2.62 13.05 9.24
N ASP A 17 2.79 12.78 7.97
CA ASP A 17 3.20 11.47 7.46
C ASP A 17 4.69 11.22 7.75
N ALA A 18 5.11 9.95 7.75
CA ALA A 18 6.54 9.65 7.79
C ALA A 18 7.23 10.08 6.48
N ILE A 19 6.57 9.87 5.35
CA ILE A 19 6.97 10.38 4.02
C ILE A 19 5.73 10.90 3.29
N THR A 20 5.81 12.12 2.75
CA THR A 20 4.83 12.64 1.80
C THR A 20 5.51 12.90 0.45
N VAL A 21 4.98 12.29 -0.62
CA VAL A 21 5.37 12.57 -2.00
C VAL A 21 4.30 13.46 -2.60
N GLU A 22 4.65 14.73 -2.78
CA GLU A 22 3.71 15.75 -3.24
C GLU A 22 4.20 16.41 -4.54
N SER A 23 3.32 16.53 -5.54
CA SER A 23 3.59 17.22 -6.80
C SER A 23 4.91 16.81 -7.45
N SER A 24 5.26 15.53 -7.34
CA SER A 24 6.58 15.01 -7.70
C SER A 24 6.49 13.96 -8.80
N LYS A 25 7.60 13.79 -9.54
CA LYS A 25 7.70 12.78 -10.60
C LYS A 25 8.94 11.91 -10.45
N ASN A 26 8.81 10.63 -10.86
CA ASN A 26 9.93 9.69 -10.92
C ASN A 26 10.62 9.50 -9.56
N VAL A 27 9.82 9.22 -8.53
CA VAL A 27 10.29 8.97 -7.16
C VAL A 27 10.41 7.48 -6.91
N TRP A 28 11.52 7.07 -6.33
CA TRP A 28 11.74 5.68 -5.89
C TRP A 28 11.99 5.65 -4.38
N ILE A 29 11.12 4.92 -3.66
CA ILE A 29 11.21 4.68 -2.22
C ILE A 29 11.53 3.20 -2.03
N ASP A 30 12.72 2.90 -1.53
CA ASP A 30 13.27 1.56 -1.60
C ASP A 30 14.01 1.15 -0.33
N HIS A 31 13.81 -0.09 0.13
CA HIS A 31 14.47 -0.64 1.31
C HIS A 31 14.39 0.28 2.55
N CYS A 32 13.25 0.91 2.77
CA CYS A 32 12.99 1.69 3.98
C CYS A 32 12.17 0.87 4.98
N THR A 33 12.32 1.19 6.27
CA THR A 33 11.43 0.71 7.33
C THR A 33 10.67 1.91 7.88
N LEU A 34 9.37 1.93 7.66
CA LEU A 34 8.45 2.97 8.09
C LEU A 34 7.53 2.40 9.16
N SER A 35 7.53 3.01 10.33
CA SER A 35 6.73 2.51 11.45
C SER A 35 6.19 3.63 12.34
N SER A 36 5.08 3.34 13.02
CA SER A 36 4.63 4.08 14.19
C SER A 36 5.05 3.32 15.46
N ASP A 37 5.13 4.01 16.60
CA ASP A 37 5.32 3.38 17.90
C ASP A 37 3.99 2.90 18.52
N ARG A 38 2.91 2.97 17.77
CA ARG A 38 1.57 2.66 18.27
C ARG A 38 1.16 1.25 17.86
N VAL A 39 0.92 0.43 18.87
CA VAL A 39 0.35 -0.90 18.66
C VAL A 39 -1.06 -0.77 18.08
N VAL A 40 -1.30 -1.45 16.97
CA VAL A 40 -2.60 -1.47 16.27
C VAL A 40 -3.40 -2.66 16.80
N VAL A 41 -4.27 -2.38 17.74
CA VAL A 41 -5.21 -3.35 18.35
C VAL A 41 -6.58 -2.70 18.53
N PRO A 42 -7.71 -3.44 18.45
CA PRO A 42 -9.06 -2.86 18.51
C PRO A 42 -9.31 -1.96 19.72
N GLU A 43 -8.74 -2.30 20.88
CA GLU A 43 -8.90 -1.55 22.12
C GLU A 43 -8.30 -0.13 22.06
N ARG A 44 -7.43 0.12 21.10
CA ARG A 44 -6.76 1.41 20.89
C ARG A 44 -7.27 2.18 19.67
N GLU A 45 -8.40 1.80 19.07
CA GLU A 45 -8.97 2.46 17.88
C GLU A 45 -9.14 3.98 18.06
N LYS A 46 -9.45 4.45 19.26
CA LYS A 46 -9.52 5.89 19.57
C LYS A 46 -8.23 6.67 19.34
N GLU A 47 -7.12 5.98 19.13
CA GLU A 47 -5.81 6.57 18.86
C GLU A 47 -5.51 6.72 17.36
N LYS A 48 -6.40 6.22 16.49
CA LYS A 48 -6.19 6.18 15.03
C LYS A 48 -5.91 7.54 14.38
N ASP A 49 -6.38 8.62 15.00
CA ASP A 49 -6.21 9.98 14.47
C ASP A 49 -5.11 10.77 15.19
N LYS A 50 -4.33 10.13 16.08
CA LYS A 50 -3.21 10.79 16.76
C LYS A 50 -1.94 10.88 15.92
N VAL A 51 -1.82 10.05 14.91
CA VAL A 51 -0.73 10.06 13.91
C VAL A 51 -1.36 9.89 12.53
N ASP A 52 -0.72 10.45 11.51
CA ASP A 52 -1.18 10.27 10.13
C ASP A 52 -0.50 9.07 9.46
N ALA A 53 -0.38 9.05 8.16
CA ALA A 53 0.08 7.91 7.40
C ALA A 53 1.60 7.67 7.49
N LEU A 54 2.04 6.49 7.05
CA LEU A 54 3.47 6.24 6.86
C LEU A 54 3.95 6.73 5.49
N LEU A 55 3.09 6.66 4.47
CA LEU A 55 3.44 7.14 3.13
C LEU A 55 2.20 7.66 2.40
N ASP A 56 2.19 8.93 2.07
CA ASP A 56 1.18 9.53 1.19
C ASP A 56 1.78 9.99 -0.14
N ILE A 57 1.09 9.64 -1.24
CA ILE A 57 1.46 10.01 -2.62
C ILE A 57 0.31 10.82 -3.19
N VAL A 58 0.48 12.14 -3.26
CA VAL A 58 -0.62 13.08 -3.43
C VAL A 58 -0.30 14.20 -4.40
N LYS A 59 -1.31 15.06 -4.66
CA LYS A 59 -1.22 16.30 -5.45
C LYS A 59 -0.59 16.10 -6.83
N GLY A 60 -1.04 15.06 -7.55
CA GLY A 60 -0.64 14.81 -8.93
C GLY A 60 0.75 14.19 -9.08
N SER A 61 1.25 13.53 -8.05
CA SER A 61 2.52 12.79 -8.15
C SER A 61 2.42 11.62 -9.12
N GLN A 62 3.46 11.40 -9.95
CA GLN A 62 3.47 10.42 -11.03
C GLN A 62 4.78 9.65 -11.11
N GLY A 63 4.71 8.38 -11.56
CA GLY A 63 5.90 7.55 -11.74
C GLY A 63 6.60 7.26 -10.40
N VAL A 64 5.81 6.89 -9.40
CA VAL A 64 6.34 6.57 -8.07
C VAL A 64 6.44 5.05 -7.93
N THR A 65 7.63 4.56 -7.55
CA THR A 65 7.86 3.15 -7.23
C THR A 65 8.17 3.02 -5.74
N VAL A 66 7.46 2.11 -5.09
CA VAL A 66 7.57 1.78 -3.67
C VAL A 66 7.95 0.30 -3.58
N SER A 67 9.22 0.00 -3.24
CA SER A 67 9.72 -1.36 -3.33
C SER A 67 10.58 -1.76 -2.14
N TRP A 68 10.47 -3.03 -1.75
CA TRP A 68 11.30 -3.63 -0.71
C TRP A 68 11.26 -2.89 0.63
N ASN A 69 10.16 -2.22 0.95
CA ASN A 69 9.98 -1.52 2.22
C ASN A 69 9.24 -2.40 3.24
N ILE A 70 9.41 -2.05 4.51
CA ILE A 70 8.56 -2.54 5.60
C ILE A 70 7.70 -1.38 6.09
N PHE A 71 6.38 -1.59 6.10
CA PHE A 71 5.36 -0.72 6.69
C PHE A 71 4.75 -1.43 7.88
N GLU A 72 4.88 -0.88 9.07
CA GLU A 72 4.41 -1.58 10.26
C GLU A 72 3.83 -0.68 11.34
N ASN A 73 2.92 -1.25 12.14
CA ASN A 73 2.36 -0.63 13.33
C ASN A 73 1.67 0.72 13.07
N SER A 74 0.83 0.79 12.03
CA SER A 74 0.13 2.02 11.65
C SER A 74 -1.38 1.82 11.49
N TRP A 75 -2.15 2.79 11.97
CA TRP A 75 -3.60 2.85 11.77
C TRP A 75 -3.97 3.24 10.33
N LYS A 76 -3.20 4.14 9.73
CA LYS A 76 -3.33 4.59 8.34
C LYS A 76 -1.98 4.39 7.68
N CYS A 77 -1.85 3.42 6.79
CA CYS A 77 -0.53 3.03 6.31
C CYS A 77 -0.05 3.87 5.11
N SER A 78 -0.72 3.77 3.97
CA SER A 78 -0.32 4.48 2.76
C SER A 78 -1.52 4.88 1.90
N GLN A 79 -1.48 6.06 1.32
CA GLN A 79 -2.54 6.57 0.47
C GLN A 79 -1.99 7.06 -0.86
N VAL A 80 -2.75 6.82 -1.93
CA VAL A 80 -2.56 7.45 -3.25
C VAL A 80 -3.79 8.29 -3.54
N GLY A 81 -3.58 9.59 -3.82
CA GLY A 81 -4.63 10.56 -4.07
C GLY A 81 -5.10 11.32 -2.82
N SER A 82 -5.19 12.63 -2.94
CA SER A 82 -5.33 13.58 -1.81
C SER A 82 -6.69 13.50 -1.10
N SER A 83 -7.79 13.59 -1.85
CA SER A 83 -9.15 13.58 -1.31
C SER A 83 -10.15 13.11 -2.36
N ASP A 84 -11.38 12.82 -1.96
CA ASP A 84 -12.45 12.38 -2.87
C ASP A 84 -12.87 13.48 -3.88
N SER A 85 -12.50 14.71 -3.67
CA SER A 85 -12.76 15.84 -4.58
C SER A 85 -11.55 16.29 -5.41
N SER A 86 -10.37 15.73 -5.15
CA SER A 86 -9.11 16.18 -5.77
C SER A 86 -8.79 15.41 -7.04
N THR A 87 -9.35 15.83 -8.16
CA THR A 87 -9.13 15.20 -9.47
C THR A 87 -7.72 15.39 -10.05
N VAL A 88 -6.85 16.16 -9.40
CA VAL A 88 -5.45 16.32 -9.82
C VAL A 88 -4.67 15.00 -9.81
N ASP A 89 -5.14 14.02 -9.02
CA ASP A 89 -4.50 12.72 -8.86
C ASP A 89 -4.92 11.68 -9.94
N VAL A 90 -5.75 12.06 -10.92
CA VAL A 90 -6.23 11.16 -12.00
C VAL A 90 -5.09 10.56 -12.83
N ASP A 91 -4.00 11.31 -12.99
CA ASP A 91 -2.81 10.86 -13.73
C ASP A 91 -1.76 10.18 -12.85
N ALA A 92 -2.04 9.96 -11.58
CA ALA A 92 -1.13 9.23 -10.70
C ALA A 92 -0.84 7.83 -11.27
N ARG A 93 0.44 7.46 -11.29
CA ARG A 93 0.94 6.15 -11.72
C ARG A 93 1.92 5.69 -10.65
N VAL A 94 1.52 4.65 -9.92
CA VAL A 94 2.28 4.17 -8.76
C VAL A 94 2.43 2.65 -8.84
N THR A 95 3.60 2.16 -8.47
CA THR A 95 3.87 0.73 -8.35
C THR A 95 4.28 0.41 -6.91
N TYR A 96 3.63 -0.58 -6.31
CA TYR A 96 4.03 -1.17 -5.04
C TYR A 96 4.45 -2.61 -5.29
N HIS A 97 5.71 -2.94 -5.03
CA HIS A 97 6.17 -4.32 -5.15
C HIS A 97 7.18 -4.71 -4.08
N HIS A 98 7.13 -5.96 -3.69
CA HIS A 98 8.07 -6.50 -2.72
C HIS A 98 8.10 -5.73 -1.38
N ASN A 99 6.96 -5.24 -0.92
CA ASN A 99 6.85 -4.60 0.38
C ASN A 99 6.18 -5.52 1.40
N ILE A 100 6.53 -5.35 2.66
CA ILE A 100 5.81 -5.94 3.80
C ILE A 100 4.89 -4.88 4.39
N PHE A 101 3.60 -5.20 4.54
CA PHE A 101 2.62 -4.45 5.32
C PHE A 101 2.19 -5.33 6.48
N ARG A 102 2.57 -4.97 7.71
CA ARG A 102 2.25 -5.81 8.86
C ARG A 102 1.78 -5.05 10.08
N ASN A 103 0.87 -5.67 10.84
CA ASN A 103 0.31 -5.10 12.05
C ASN A 103 -0.26 -3.69 11.80
N THR A 104 -1.01 -3.53 10.71
CA THR A 104 -1.64 -2.26 10.33
C THR A 104 -3.16 -2.39 10.41
N ASN A 105 -3.86 -1.25 10.42
CA ASN A 105 -5.31 -1.29 10.40
C ASN A 105 -5.86 -1.22 8.97
N SER A 106 -5.41 -0.24 8.18
CA SER A 106 -5.98 0.02 6.85
C SER A 106 -5.04 0.80 5.93
N ARG A 107 -5.48 0.99 4.67
CA ARG A 107 -4.76 1.74 3.65
C ARG A 107 -3.40 1.14 3.30
N ASN A 108 -3.40 -0.06 2.69
CA ASN A 108 -2.17 -0.77 2.34
C ASN A 108 -2.07 -1.09 0.81
N PRO A 109 -2.23 -0.13 -0.12
CA PRO A 109 -2.66 1.25 0.04
C PRO A 109 -4.19 1.47 -0.11
N SER A 110 -4.67 2.68 0.23
CA SER A 110 -5.95 3.22 -0.24
C SER A 110 -5.71 4.12 -1.45
N VAL A 111 -6.40 3.86 -2.57
CA VAL A 111 -6.18 4.55 -3.85
C VAL A 111 -7.41 5.32 -4.27
N ARG A 112 -7.25 6.61 -4.59
CA ARG A 112 -8.24 7.46 -5.23
C ARG A 112 -7.74 7.89 -6.60
N PHE A 113 -8.63 7.83 -7.58
CA PHE A 113 -8.42 8.23 -8.97
C PHE A 113 -7.37 7.39 -9.70
N GLY A 114 -6.15 7.69 -9.70
CA GLY A 114 -4.97 7.13 -10.36
C GLY A 114 -4.99 5.67 -10.83
N THR A 115 -3.85 5.21 -11.30
CA THR A 115 -3.61 3.79 -11.65
C THR A 115 -2.48 3.26 -10.81
N VAL A 116 -2.70 2.13 -10.13
CA VAL A 116 -1.72 1.53 -9.23
C VAL A 116 -1.53 0.06 -9.56
N HIS A 117 -0.28 -0.37 -9.67
CA HIS A 117 0.11 -1.76 -9.83
C HIS A 117 0.72 -2.27 -8.52
N ILE A 118 0.21 -3.39 -8.02
CA ILE A 118 0.54 -3.95 -6.71
C ILE A 118 0.88 -5.43 -6.89
N PHE A 119 2.15 -5.80 -6.75
CA PHE A 119 2.56 -7.19 -6.95
C PHE A 119 3.66 -7.63 -5.98
N ASN A 120 3.69 -8.93 -5.68
CA ASN A 120 4.66 -9.55 -4.81
C ASN A 120 4.85 -8.85 -3.45
N ASN A 121 3.76 -8.31 -2.88
CA ASN A 121 3.79 -7.77 -1.52
C ASN A 121 3.26 -8.81 -0.52
N TYR A 122 3.70 -8.70 0.72
CA TYR A 122 3.25 -9.49 1.84
C TYR A 122 2.43 -8.66 2.81
N TYR A 123 1.19 -9.06 3.02
CA TYR A 123 0.23 -8.45 3.94
C TYR A 123 0.02 -9.35 5.13
N GLN A 124 0.34 -8.89 6.34
CA GLN A 124 0.25 -9.70 7.54
C GLN A 124 -0.46 -8.97 8.69
N ASN A 125 -1.47 -9.61 9.29
CA ASN A 125 -2.20 -9.07 10.43
C ASN A 125 -2.81 -7.69 10.16
N ILE A 126 -3.72 -7.58 9.19
CA ILE A 126 -4.41 -6.33 8.85
C ILE A 126 -5.82 -6.35 9.46
N LEU A 127 -6.10 -5.39 10.36
CA LEU A 127 -7.31 -5.42 11.18
C LEU A 127 -8.59 -5.02 10.44
N LEU A 128 -8.52 -4.14 9.45
CA LEU A 128 -9.71 -3.64 8.76
C LEU A 128 -9.70 -4.00 7.28
N TYR A 129 -8.81 -3.40 6.49
CA TYR A 129 -8.66 -3.77 5.08
C TYR A 129 -7.22 -3.60 4.57
N GLY A 130 -6.85 -4.43 3.61
CA GLY A 130 -5.59 -4.35 2.88
C GLY A 130 -5.63 -3.22 1.85
N ILE A 131 -6.13 -3.50 0.67
CA ILE A 131 -6.15 -2.61 -0.49
C ILE A 131 -7.56 -2.05 -0.70
N ALA A 132 -7.67 -0.73 -0.90
CA ALA A 132 -8.93 -0.10 -1.30
C ALA A 132 -8.77 0.68 -2.60
N SER A 133 -9.67 0.44 -3.57
CA SER A 133 -9.78 1.20 -4.82
C SER A 133 -11.04 2.04 -4.79
N ARG A 134 -10.89 3.36 -4.89
CA ARG A 134 -11.94 4.36 -4.67
C ARG A 134 -11.93 5.40 -5.77
N MET A 135 -13.02 6.16 -5.92
CA MET A 135 -13.12 7.32 -6.82
C MET A 135 -12.66 7.02 -8.26
N GLY A 136 -13.10 5.87 -8.81
CA GLY A 136 -12.75 5.46 -10.16
C GLY A 136 -11.29 5.05 -10.37
N ALA A 137 -10.52 4.84 -9.31
CA ALA A 137 -9.14 4.36 -9.39
C ALA A 137 -9.07 3.00 -10.09
N LYS A 138 -7.93 2.71 -10.71
CA LYS A 138 -7.65 1.45 -11.40
C LYS A 138 -6.50 0.74 -10.70
N VAL A 139 -6.78 -0.39 -10.06
CA VAL A 139 -5.78 -1.11 -9.28
C VAL A 139 -5.62 -2.52 -9.83
N ILE A 140 -4.38 -2.89 -10.14
CA ILE A 140 -3.99 -4.22 -10.59
C ILE A 140 -3.24 -4.89 -9.44
N VAL A 141 -3.70 -6.06 -9.01
CA VAL A 141 -3.21 -6.76 -7.81
C VAL A 141 -2.87 -8.19 -8.17
N GLU A 142 -1.60 -8.55 -8.17
CA GLU A 142 -1.19 -9.88 -8.62
C GLU A 142 0.00 -10.45 -7.83
N ASN A 143 -0.01 -11.77 -7.67
CA ASN A 143 1.05 -12.53 -7.00
C ASN A 143 1.42 -12.01 -5.60
N ASN A 144 0.46 -11.44 -4.85
CA ASN A 144 0.68 -11.02 -3.46
C ASN A 144 0.32 -12.16 -2.49
N TYR A 145 0.87 -12.11 -1.29
CA TYR A 145 0.54 -13.01 -0.18
C TYR A 145 -0.19 -12.25 0.92
N PHE A 146 -1.40 -12.71 1.26
CA PHE A 146 -2.23 -12.16 2.33
C PHE A 146 -2.35 -13.20 3.45
N GLU A 147 -2.03 -12.81 4.68
CA GLU A 147 -2.09 -13.62 5.89
C GLU A 147 -2.82 -12.87 7.00
N ASN A 148 -3.89 -13.45 7.52
CA ASN A 148 -4.70 -12.86 8.59
C ASN A 148 -5.13 -11.42 8.28
N VAL A 149 -5.76 -11.24 7.12
CA VAL A 149 -6.29 -9.95 6.66
C VAL A 149 -7.81 -10.00 6.64
N LYS A 150 -8.47 -9.13 7.43
CA LYS A 150 -9.92 -9.16 7.60
C LYS A 150 -10.69 -8.92 6.29
N LEU A 151 -10.22 -7.99 5.46
CA LEU A 151 -10.77 -7.68 4.14
C LEU A 151 -9.60 -7.38 3.19
N PRO A 152 -9.09 -8.37 2.43
CA PRO A 152 -7.87 -8.18 1.65
C PRO A 152 -8.00 -7.06 0.62
N MET A 153 -9.11 -7.02 -0.14
CA MET A 153 -9.35 -6.00 -1.16
C MET A 153 -10.79 -5.52 -1.16
N THR A 154 -10.97 -4.23 -1.44
CA THR A 154 -12.32 -3.65 -1.59
C THR A 154 -12.34 -2.54 -2.64
N THR A 155 -13.44 -2.43 -3.38
CA THR A 155 -13.74 -1.29 -4.24
C THR A 155 -14.78 -0.35 -3.61
N GLN A 156 -15.40 -0.77 -2.49
CA GLN A 156 -16.49 -0.05 -1.83
C GLN A 156 -16.23 0.09 -0.32
N PHE A 157 -15.40 1.05 0.06
CA PHE A 157 -15.14 1.35 1.48
C PHE A 157 -15.18 2.85 1.73
N GLU A 158 -16.23 3.32 2.42
CA GLU A 158 -16.42 4.75 2.78
C GLU A 158 -16.11 5.69 1.60
N THR A 159 -16.70 5.41 0.44
CA THR A 159 -16.44 6.15 -0.80
C THR A 159 -17.76 6.52 -1.49
N PRO A 160 -17.88 7.75 -2.03
CA PRO A 160 -19.05 8.11 -2.85
C PRO A 160 -19.04 7.44 -4.24
N GLN A 161 -17.86 6.94 -4.68
CA GLN A 161 -17.72 6.26 -5.96
C GLN A 161 -16.73 5.09 -5.81
N ASP A 162 -17.12 3.91 -6.26
CA ASP A 162 -16.26 2.74 -6.32
C ASP A 162 -15.10 2.95 -7.29
N GLY A 163 -13.99 2.30 -7.02
CA GLY A 163 -12.91 2.12 -7.98
C GLY A 163 -13.00 0.77 -8.68
N TYR A 164 -11.95 0.38 -9.36
CA TYR A 164 -11.85 -0.87 -10.10
C TYR A 164 -10.64 -1.66 -9.63
N ILE A 165 -10.79 -2.98 -9.50
CA ILE A 165 -9.68 -3.89 -9.19
C ILE A 165 -9.64 -5.00 -10.26
N LYS A 166 -8.44 -5.32 -10.74
CA LYS A 166 -8.13 -6.56 -11.45
C LYS A 166 -7.18 -7.34 -10.58
N GLU A 167 -7.60 -8.52 -10.16
CA GLU A 167 -6.75 -9.41 -9.38
C GLU A 167 -6.38 -10.69 -10.15
N SER A 168 -5.20 -11.23 -9.86
CA SER A 168 -4.75 -12.52 -10.37
C SER A 168 -3.70 -13.16 -9.49
N ASN A 169 -3.78 -14.47 -9.32
CA ASN A 169 -2.79 -15.31 -8.66
C ASN A 169 -2.33 -14.82 -7.28
N ASN A 170 -3.23 -14.20 -6.47
CA ASN A 170 -2.94 -13.84 -5.09
C ASN A 170 -3.20 -15.04 -4.17
N PHE A 171 -2.40 -15.18 -3.12
CA PHE A 171 -2.56 -16.23 -2.11
C PHE A 171 -3.17 -15.66 -0.83
N TYR A 172 -4.14 -16.40 -0.23
CA TYR A 172 -4.89 -15.96 0.94
C TYR A 172 -4.80 -17.04 2.03
N TRP A 173 -4.25 -16.70 3.19
CA TRP A 173 -4.19 -17.55 4.37
C TRP A 173 -4.92 -16.88 5.55
N GLU A 174 -5.93 -17.56 6.10
CA GLU A 174 -6.74 -17.04 7.21
C GLU A 174 -7.32 -15.64 6.97
N CYS A 175 -7.73 -15.35 5.74
CA CYS A 175 -8.27 -14.07 5.33
C CYS A 175 -9.79 -14.09 5.23
N GLY A 176 -10.41 -12.90 5.34
CA GLY A 176 -11.81 -12.71 4.96
C GLY A 176 -11.99 -12.63 3.44
N GLU A 177 -13.23 -12.45 3.00
CA GLU A 177 -13.56 -12.37 1.59
C GLU A 177 -13.25 -10.98 1.01
N ASN A 178 -12.87 -10.94 -0.28
CA ASN A 178 -12.74 -9.69 -1.03
C ASN A 178 -14.11 -9.05 -1.28
N ASN A 179 -14.20 -7.74 -1.28
CA ASN A 179 -15.39 -6.97 -1.67
C ASN A 179 -15.10 -6.16 -2.94
N ILE A 180 -15.00 -6.85 -4.09
CA ILE A 180 -14.76 -6.23 -5.40
C ILE A 180 -16.10 -6.13 -6.14
N THR A 181 -16.70 -4.94 -6.15
CA THR A 181 -17.96 -4.64 -6.83
C THR A 181 -17.76 -4.20 -8.28
N GLN A 182 -16.55 -3.73 -8.62
CA GLN A 182 -16.15 -3.26 -9.94
C GLN A 182 -14.86 -3.94 -10.37
N GLU A 183 -14.94 -4.83 -11.35
CA GLU A 183 -13.78 -5.50 -11.93
C GLU A 183 -13.16 -4.63 -13.04
N LEU A 184 -11.83 -4.44 -13.00
CA LEU A 184 -11.09 -3.79 -14.08
C LEU A 184 -10.85 -4.77 -15.22
N LYS A 185 -11.46 -4.50 -16.38
CA LYS A 185 -11.29 -5.30 -17.60
C LYS A 185 -10.30 -4.63 -18.54
N ASP A 186 -9.68 -5.44 -19.40
CA ASP A 186 -8.87 -5.00 -20.55
C ASP A 186 -7.79 -3.95 -20.24
N PHE A 187 -7.16 -4.06 -19.07
CA PHE A 187 -6.05 -3.20 -18.71
C PHE A 187 -4.75 -3.98 -18.71
N ASN A 188 -3.73 -3.45 -19.40
CA ASN A 188 -2.37 -3.98 -19.43
C ASN A 188 -1.40 -3.01 -18.78
N ILE A 189 -0.45 -3.54 -18.03
CA ILE A 189 0.66 -2.79 -17.46
C ILE A 189 1.61 -2.35 -18.59
N PRO A 190 1.97 -1.05 -18.67
CA PRO A 190 2.73 -0.52 -19.81
C PRO A 190 4.26 -0.68 -19.69
N TYR A 191 4.75 -1.61 -18.90
CA TYR A 191 6.17 -1.91 -18.71
C TYR A 191 6.39 -3.40 -18.46
N GLU A 192 7.60 -3.87 -18.68
CA GLU A 192 8.02 -5.24 -18.38
C GLU A 192 8.29 -5.38 -16.87
N TYR A 193 7.92 -6.52 -16.30
CA TYR A 193 8.15 -6.88 -14.89
C TYR A 193 8.16 -8.39 -14.75
N GLU A 194 8.77 -8.86 -13.69
CA GLU A 194 8.81 -10.28 -13.32
C GLU A 194 7.98 -10.50 -12.05
N LEU A 195 7.35 -11.66 -11.97
CA LEU A 195 6.53 -12.07 -10.85
C LEU A 195 7.17 -13.26 -10.15
N ASP A 196 7.39 -13.13 -8.85
CA ASP A 196 7.66 -14.28 -7.98
C ASP A 196 6.36 -15.02 -7.68
N GLU A 197 6.41 -16.32 -7.50
CA GLU A 197 5.27 -17.09 -7.06
C GLU A 197 4.83 -16.66 -5.65
N PRO A 198 3.52 -16.52 -5.39
CA PRO A 198 3.06 -15.91 -4.14
C PRO A 198 3.47 -16.68 -2.88
N ASP A 199 3.64 -17.99 -2.95
CA ASP A 199 4.03 -18.82 -1.81
C ASP A 199 5.48 -18.59 -1.32
N VAL A 200 6.38 -18.09 -2.18
CA VAL A 200 7.75 -17.75 -1.79
C VAL A 200 7.90 -16.30 -1.30
N VAL A 201 6.91 -15.44 -1.57
CA VAL A 201 6.95 -14.01 -1.23
C VAL A 201 7.24 -13.73 0.24
N PRO A 202 6.61 -14.40 1.24
CA PRO A 202 6.91 -14.15 2.65
C PRO A 202 8.39 -14.40 2.98
N TYR A 203 8.94 -15.54 2.54
CA TYR A 203 10.34 -15.88 2.79
C TYR A 203 11.29 -14.87 2.14
N LEU A 204 11.01 -14.49 0.90
CA LEU A 204 11.83 -13.55 0.16
C LEU A 204 11.88 -12.18 0.86
N LEU A 205 10.73 -11.68 1.29
CA LEU A 205 10.61 -10.35 1.87
C LEU A 205 11.12 -10.26 3.31
N GLU A 206 10.92 -11.26 4.14
CA GLU A 206 11.48 -11.28 5.50
C GLU A 206 13.02 -11.26 5.49
N ASN A 207 13.63 -11.75 4.43
CA ASN A 207 15.08 -11.73 4.27
C ASN A 207 15.59 -10.47 3.53
N GLY A 208 14.79 -9.87 2.64
CA GLY A 208 15.23 -8.81 1.72
C GLY A 208 14.68 -7.43 1.99
N ALA A 209 13.47 -7.29 2.54
CA ALA A 209 12.84 -5.98 2.69
C ALA A 209 13.33 -5.21 3.93
N GLY A 210 13.19 -3.88 3.87
CA GLY A 210 13.49 -2.97 4.97
C GLY A 210 14.90 -2.40 4.97
N ALA A 211 15.12 -1.44 5.85
CA ALA A 211 16.40 -0.78 6.02
C ALA A 211 17.48 -1.73 6.58
N GLY A 212 18.73 -1.56 6.13
CA GLY A 212 19.87 -2.36 6.56
C GLY A 212 20.01 -3.70 5.83
N LYS A 213 19.10 -4.06 4.95
CA LYS A 213 19.21 -5.28 4.13
C LYS A 213 20.15 -5.07 2.95
N LYS A 214 20.82 -6.13 2.52
CA LYS A 214 21.63 -6.09 1.30
C LYS A 214 20.71 -5.95 0.10
N VAL A 215 20.90 -4.86 -0.61
CA VAL A 215 20.28 -4.70 -1.92
C VAL A 215 21.00 -5.64 -2.89
N LEU A 216 20.32 -6.66 -3.33
CA LEU A 216 20.75 -7.39 -4.51
C LEU A 216 20.47 -6.47 -5.70
N LEU A 217 21.49 -5.80 -6.19
CA LEU A 217 21.39 -5.12 -7.49
C LEU A 217 21.28 -6.21 -8.56
N PRO A 218 20.36 -6.03 -9.53
CA PRO A 218 20.25 -6.94 -10.65
C PRO A 218 21.51 -6.96 -11.51
#